data_f7b461d39e458ef907153532000e4f49
#
_entry.id   f7b461d39e458ef907153532000e4f49
#
_cell.length_a   1.000
_cell.length_b   1.000
_cell.length_c   1.000
_cell.angle_alpha   90.00
_cell.angle_beta   90.00
_cell.angle_gamma   90.00
#
_symmetry.space_group_name_H-M   'P 1'
#
loop_
_entity.id
_entity.type
_entity.pdbx_description
1 polymer ?
#
loop_
_entity_poly.entity_id
_entity_poly.type
_entity_poly.pdbx_seq_one_letter_code
_entity_poly.pdbx_strand_id
1 'polypeptide(L)'
;LGINLKQLYGQTEASVFITQQPDGQVRSDTVGVPSPGVELKIAENGEVFYRSEGTFVEYYKNAESTADTKDPEGWVATGDAGFIEEGTGHLRIIDRAKDVANMSDGALFAPKYVENKLKFYPNILEAVVFGAGKDRCTAFINIDLTAVGNWAERNNIAYASYQELAG
;
A
#
# COMPACT_ATOMS: atom_id res chain seq x y z
N LEU A 1 -3.87 2.40 -26.96
CA LEU A 1 -2.67 1.63 -27.39
C LEU A 1 -2.96 0.13 -27.61
N GLY A 2 -4.11 -0.40 -27.22
CA GLY A 2 -4.48 -1.82 -27.38
C GLY A 2 -3.62 -2.81 -26.58
N ILE A 3 -2.87 -2.33 -25.58
CA ILE A 3 -2.03 -3.13 -24.72
C ILE A 3 -2.84 -3.53 -23.47
N ASN A 4 -2.88 -4.84 -23.16
CA ASN A 4 -3.47 -5.35 -21.93
C ASN A 4 -2.42 -5.30 -20.82
N LEU A 5 -2.24 -4.11 -20.21
CA LEU A 5 -1.31 -3.89 -19.11
C LEU A 5 -1.96 -4.31 -17.80
N LYS A 6 -1.34 -5.26 -17.08
CA LYS A 6 -1.83 -5.77 -15.81
C LYS A 6 -0.84 -5.48 -14.69
N GLN A 7 -1.33 -5.38 -13.47
CA GLN A 7 -0.51 -5.42 -12.26
C GLN A 7 -0.41 -6.86 -11.76
N LEU A 8 0.74 -7.16 -11.18
CA LEU A 8 0.99 -8.39 -10.42
C LEU A 8 1.68 -8.01 -9.10
N TYR A 9 1.60 -8.89 -8.13
CA TYR A 9 2.31 -8.77 -6.87
C TYR A 9 3.03 -10.10 -6.60
N GLY A 10 4.25 -9.97 -6.09
CA GLY A 10 5.07 -11.12 -5.73
C GLY A 10 6.39 -10.72 -5.14
N GLN A 11 7.15 -11.74 -4.79
CA GLN A 11 8.49 -11.62 -4.22
C GLN A 11 9.37 -12.79 -4.68
N THR A 12 10.67 -12.69 -4.46
CA THR A 12 11.64 -13.72 -4.87
C THR A 12 11.31 -15.09 -4.28
N GLU A 13 10.88 -15.11 -3.03
CA GLU A 13 10.50 -16.30 -2.26
C GLU A 13 9.28 -17.04 -2.84
N ALA A 14 8.49 -16.36 -3.68
CA ALA A 14 7.31 -16.91 -4.38
C ALA A 14 7.58 -17.20 -5.87
N SER A 15 8.83 -17.20 -6.31
CA SER A 15 9.14 -17.23 -7.76
C SER A 15 8.37 -16.15 -8.53
N VAL A 16 8.19 -14.98 -7.93
CA VAL A 16 7.50 -13.76 -8.38
C VAL A 16 5.97 -13.78 -8.22
N PHE A 17 5.28 -14.88 -8.50
CA PHE A 17 3.83 -14.86 -8.71
C PHE A 17 3.02 -15.20 -7.46
N ILE A 18 2.61 -14.16 -6.69
CA ILE A 18 1.62 -14.32 -5.61
C ILE A 18 0.22 -13.99 -6.14
N THR A 19 0.02 -12.80 -6.72
CA THR A 19 -1.25 -12.42 -7.34
C THR A 19 -1.05 -11.82 -8.73
N GLN A 20 -2.11 -11.83 -9.53
CA GLN A 20 -2.15 -11.17 -10.83
C GLN A 20 -3.57 -10.71 -11.17
N GLN A 21 -3.68 -9.64 -11.93
CA GLN A 21 -4.98 -9.16 -12.40
C GLN A 21 -5.51 -10.04 -13.55
N PRO A 22 -6.77 -10.54 -13.46
CA PRO A 22 -7.41 -11.25 -14.56
C PRO A 22 -7.65 -10.35 -15.78
N ASP A 23 -7.87 -10.96 -16.93
CA ASP A 23 -8.29 -10.24 -18.13
C ASP A 23 -9.62 -9.52 -17.89
N GLY A 24 -9.71 -8.29 -18.34
CA GLY A 24 -10.88 -7.44 -18.17
C GLY A 24 -11.12 -6.91 -16.75
N GLN A 25 -10.23 -7.22 -15.79
CA GLN A 25 -10.34 -6.76 -14.40
C GLN A 25 -9.11 -5.92 -13.98
N VAL A 26 -8.58 -5.15 -14.91
CA VAL A 26 -7.42 -4.29 -14.66
C VAL A 26 -7.84 -3.06 -13.85
N ARG A 27 -7.18 -2.83 -12.71
CA ARG A 27 -7.42 -1.69 -11.80
C ARG A 27 -6.09 -1.11 -11.32
N SER A 28 -6.01 0.20 -11.21
CA SER A 28 -4.76 0.89 -10.82
C SER A 28 -4.40 0.74 -9.34
N ASP A 29 -5.35 0.31 -8.51
CA ASP A 29 -5.25 0.34 -7.04
C ASP A 29 -5.25 -1.05 -6.39
N THR A 30 -5.26 -2.12 -7.19
CA THR A 30 -5.20 -3.51 -6.73
C THR A 30 -4.12 -4.30 -7.48
N VAL A 31 -3.70 -5.41 -6.90
CA VAL A 31 -2.69 -6.28 -7.50
C VAL A 31 -3.26 -7.64 -7.97
N GLY A 32 -4.59 -7.72 -8.03
CA GLY A 32 -5.31 -8.86 -8.58
C GLY A 32 -5.66 -9.94 -7.56
N VAL A 33 -6.01 -11.11 -8.08
CA VAL A 33 -6.40 -12.29 -7.30
C VAL A 33 -5.24 -13.26 -7.16
N PRO A 34 -5.28 -14.22 -6.21
CA PRO A 34 -4.26 -15.26 -6.09
C PRO A 34 -3.97 -15.95 -7.44
N SER A 35 -2.71 -16.11 -7.76
CA SER A 35 -2.28 -16.90 -8.92
C SER A 35 -2.68 -18.37 -8.74
N PRO A 36 -2.86 -19.14 -9.83
CA PRO A 36 -3.21 -20.57 -9.73
C PRO A 36 -2.25 -21.32 -8.78
N GLY A 37 -2.80 -22.05 -7.82
CA GLY A 37 -2.04 -22.81 -6.84
C GLY A 37 -1.46 -21.97 -5.68
N VAL A 38 -1.83 -20.69 -5.58
CA VAL A 38 -1.45 -19.83 -4.45
C VAL A 38 -2.64 -19.66 -3.51
N GLU A 39 -2.40 -19.89 -2.23
CA GLU A 39 -3.32 -19.54 -1.15
C GLU A 39 -2.87 -18.24 -0.49
N LEU A 40 -3.82 -17.39 -0.09
CA LEU A 40 -3.57 -16.17 0.65
C LEU A 40 -4.28 -16.19 2.00
N LYS A 41 -3.64 -15.57 2.99
CA LYS A 41 -4.29 -15.24 4.27
C LYS A 41 -3.82 -13.85 4.72
N ILE A 42 -4.71 -13.12 5.36
CA ILE A 42 -4.41 -11.83 5.98
C ILE A 42 -4.43 -12.04 7.49
N ALA A 43 -3.35 -11.69 8.17
CA ALA A 43 -3.27 -11.74 9.63
C ALA A 43 -4.05 -10.58 10.29
N GLU A 44 -4.27 -10.65 11.59
CA GLU A 44 -4.99 -9.61 12.34
C GLU A 44 -4.32 -8.23 12.26
N ASN A 45 -3.00 -8.20 12.16
CA ASN A 45 -2.23 -6.96 11.96
C ASN A 45 -2.23 -6.48 10.50
N GLY A 46 -2.98 -7.14 9.61
CA GLY A 46 -3.06 -6.82 8.20
C GLY A 46 -1.93 -7.40 7.34
N GLU A 47 -0.98 -8.12 7.91
CA GLU A 47 0.10 -8.71 7.13
C GLU A 47 -0.40 -9.80 6.17
N VAL A 48 0.08 -9.75 4.95
CA VAL A 48 -0.24 -10.71 3.89
C VAL A 48 0.69 -11.91 3.99
N PHE A 49 0.10 -13.10 4.03
CA PHE A 49 0.79 -14.38 3.94
C PHE A 49 0.36 -15.12 2.69
N TYR A 50 1.26 -15.87 2.11
CA TYR A 50 0.93 -16.78 1.02
C TYR A 50 1.50 -18.18 1.27
N ARG A 51 0.93 -19.16 0.58
CA ARG A 51 1.42 -20.54 0.50
C ARG A 51 1.26 -21.04 -0.92
N SER A 52 2.31 -21.65 -1.49
CA SER A 52 2.28 -22.22 -2.83
C SER A 52 3.37 -23.27 -3.02
N GLU A 53 3.23 -24.09 -4.05
CA GLU A 53 4.29 -25.05 -4.47
C GLU A 53 5.55 -24.32 -4.99
N GLY A 54 5.41 -23.10 -5.47
CA GLY A 54 6.50 -22.25 -5.97
C GLY A 54 7.28 -21.51 -4.88
N THR A 55 6.98 -21.81 -3.60
CA THR A 55 7.67 -21.19 -2.44
C THR A 55 9.13 -21.66 -2.36
N PHE A 56 10.03 -20.74 -2.01
CA PHE A 56 11.45 -21.02 -1.80
C PHE A 56 11.69 -22.15 -0.79
N VAL A 57 12.81 -22.84 -0.92
CA VAL A 57 13.18 -23.91 0.01
C VAL A 57 13.67 -23.29 1.32
N GLU A 58 14.74 -22.52 1.24
CA GLU A 58 15.37 -21.87 2.40
C GLU A 58 16.29 -20.72 1.95
N TYR A 59 16.65 -19.84 2.87
CA TYR A 59 17.76 -18.91 2.67
C TYR A 59 19.09 -19.62 2.90
N TYR A 60 19.99 -19.50 1.95
CA TYR A 60 21.27 -20.20 1.99
C TYR A 60 22.06 -19.87 3.26
N LYS A 61 22.38 -20.90 4.04
CA LYS A 61 23.11 -20.80 5.33
C LYS A 61 22.50 -19.83 6.33
N ASN A 62 21.20 -19.61 6.28
CA ASN A 62 20.49 -18.73 7.19
C ASN A 62 19.15 -19.36 7.63
N ALA A 63 19.26 -20.35 8.50
CA ALA A 63 18.11 -21.09 9.01
C ALA A 63 17.18 -20.20 9.87
N GLU A 64 17.74 -19.23 10.60
CA GLU A 64 16.99 -18.28 11.42
C GLU A 64 16.04 -17.44 10.57
N SER A 65 16.56 -16.73 9.56
CA SER A 65 15.72 -15.97 8.65
C SER A 65 14.72 -16.83 7.88
N THR A 66 15.06 -18.09 7.60
CA THR A 66 14.13 -19.03 6.97
C THR A 66 12.96 -19.34 7.89
N ALA A 67 13.21 -19.62 9.17
CA ALA A 67 12.17 -19.91 10.16
C ALA A 67 11.31 -18.67 10.48
N ASP A 68 11.90 -17.48 10.48
CA ASP A 68 11.19 -16.21 10.68
C ASP A 68 10.25 -15.88 9.51
N THR A 69 10.62 -16.29 8.28
CA THR A 69 9.87 -15.96 7.07
C THR A 69 8.83 -17.02 6.70
N LYS A 70 9.15 -18.29 6.90
CA LYS A 70 8.29 -19.42 6.51
C LYS A 70 8.01 -20.33 7.70
N ASP A 71 6.72 -20.48 8.01
CA ASP A 71 6.29 -21.36 9.09
C ASP A 71 6.32 -22.87 8.69
N PRO A 72 6.20 -23.80 9.66
CA PRO A 72 6.20 -25.24 9.37
C PRO A 72 5.04 -25.72 8.49
N GLU A 73 3.95 -24.94 8.39
CA GLU A 73 2.80 -25.25 7.54
C GLU A 73 2.99 -24.74 6.09
N GLY A 74 4.12 -24.08 5.82
CA GLY A 74 4.50 -23.54 4.52
C GLY A 74 3.95 -22.14 4.21
N TRP A 75 3.37 -21.46 5.19
CA TRP A 75 2.99 -20.06 5.03
C TRP A 75 4.21 -19.16 5.10
N VAL A 76 4.28 -18.24 4.17
CA VAL A 76 5.36 -17.26 4.04
C VAL A 76 4.83 -15.87 4.36
N ALA A 77 5.47 -15.21 5.32
CA ALA A 77 5.23 -13.82 5.65
C ALA A 77 5.82 -12.92 4.55
N THR A 78 5.01 -12.05 3.97
CA THR A 78 5.49 -11.16 2.90
C THR A 78 6.17 -9.91 3.42
N GLY A 79 5.92 -9.54 4.68
CA GLY A 79 6.33 -8.27 5.24
C GLY A 79 5.52 -7.07 4.71
N ASP A 80 4.50 -7.32 3.90
CA ASP A 80 3.58 -6.30 3.37
C ASP A 80 2.21 -6.44 4.02
N ALA A 81 1.53 -5.33 4.26
CA ALA A 81 0.16 -5.28 4.75
C ALA A 81 -0.80 -4.98 3.61
N GLY A 82 -1.99 -5.59 3.69
CA GLY A 82 -3.02 -5.43 2.70
C GLY A 82 -4.35 -6.02 3.16
N PHE A 83 -5.32 -5.98 2.28
CA PHE A 83 -6.63 -6.60 2.48
C PHE A 83 -7.20 -7.12 1.16
N ILE A 84 -8.09 -8.08 1.26
CA ILE A 84 -8.84 -8.59 0.11
C ILE A 84 -10.10 -7.74 -0.03
N GLU A 85 -10.27 -7.13 -1.19
CA GLU A 85 -11.39 -6.26 -1.50
C GLU A 85 -12.67 -7.11 -1.67
N GLU A 86 -13.70 -6.77 -0.90
CA GLU A 86 -15.00 -7.44 -1.00
C GLU A 86 -15.60 -7.28 -2.40
N GLY A 87 -16.23 -8.34 -2.91
CA GLY A 87 -16.91 -8.37 -4.20
C GLY A 87 -15.99 -8.62 -5.40
N THR A 88 -14.72 -8.23 -5.36
CA THR A 88 -13.76 -8.50 -6.46
C THR A 88 -12.77 -9.62 -6.13
N GLY A 89 -12.49 -9.84 -4.85
CA GLY A 89 -11.46 -10.76 -4.39
C GLY A 89 -10.03 -10.30 -4.68
N HIS A 90 -9.85 -9.07 -5.17
CA HIS A 90 -8.53 -8.54 -5.45
C HIS A 90 -7.79 -8.18 -4.16
N LEU A 91 -6.52 -8.53 -4.09
CA LEU A 91 -5.62 -8.05 -3.04
C LEU A 91 -5.27 -6.58 -3.29
N ARG A 92 -5.33 -5.78 -2.24
CA ARG A 92 -4.83 -4.41 -2.20
C ARG A 92 -3.72 -4.33 -1.16
N ILE A 93 -2.52 -4.01 -1.61
CA ILE A 93 -1.38 -3.73 -0.72
C ILE A 93 -1.46 -2.25 -0.30
N ILE A 94 -1.25 -1.98 0.98
CA ILE A 94 -1.36 -0.65 1.57
C ILE A 94 -0.02 -0.09 2.04
N ASP A 95 0.85 -0.92 2.64
CA ASP A 95 2.18 -0.51 3.11
C ASP A 95 3.00 -1.74 3.51
N ARG A 96 4.20 -1.54 4.06
CA ARG A 96 4.92 -2.59 4.79
C ARG A 96 4.21 -2.90 6.12
N ALA A 97 4.12 -4.16 6.49
CA ALA A 97 3.41 -4.60 7.71
C ALA A 97 3.94 -3.92 8.98
N LYS A 98 5.25 -3.70 9.07
CA LYS A 98 5.89 -3.00 10.20
C LYS A 98 5.55 -1.51 10.30
N ASP A 99 5.10 -0.91 9.21
CA ASP A 99 4.78 0.53 9.11
C ASP A 99 3.27 0.79 9.26
N VAL A 100 2.46 -0.28 9.39
CA VAL A 100 1.02 -0.20 9.67
C VAL A 100 0.78 -0.26 11.18
N ALA A 101 -0.08 0.62 11.65
CA ALA A 101 -0.56 0.68 13.03
C ALA A 101 -2.08 0.49 13.07
N ASN A 102 -2.69 0.60 14.25
CA ASN A 102 -4.14 0.63 14.39
C ASN A 102 -4.60 1.99 14.91
N MET A 103 -5.78 2.40 14.48
CA MET A 103 -6.57 3.46 15.12
C MET A 103 -7.09 2.97 16.48
N SER A 104 -7.70 3.86 17.27
CA SER A 104 -8.26 3.50 18.59
C SER A 104 -9.44 2.53 18.50
N ASP A 105 -10.12 2.47 17.38
CA ASP A 105 -11.22 1.53 17.08
C ASP A 105 -10.75 0.18 16.49
N GLY A 106 -9.43 0.01 16.34
CA GLY A 106 -8.83 -1.19 15.76
C GLY A 106 -8.69 -1.17 14.24
N ALA A 107 -9.16 -0.14 13.55
CA ALA A 107 -8.99 -0.02 12.10
C ALA A 107 -7.49 0.08 11.73
N LEU A 108 -7.08 -0.60 10.68
CA LEU A 108 -5.72 -0.51 10.17
C LEU A 108 -5.40 0.91 9.70
N PHE A 109 -4.25 1.42 10.12
CA PHE A 109 -3.77 2.74 9.80
C PHE A 109 -2.40 2.67 9.12
N ALA A 110 -2.38 2.95 7.82
CA ALA A 110 -1.18 2.99 6.99
C ALA A 110 -0.88 4.45 6.59
N PRO A 111 -0.07 5.19 7.37
CA PRO A 111 0.16 6.62 7.15
C PRO A 111 0.72 6.91 5.76
N LYS A 112 1.71 6.15 5.29
CA LYS A 112 2.31 6.34 3.95
C LYS A 112 1.32 6.13 2.81
N TYR A 113 0.38 5.20 2.97
CA TYR A 113 -0.68 5.02 1.98
C TYR A 113 -1.53 6.28 1.84
N VAL A 114 -1.93 6.90 2.97
CA VAL A 114 -2.71 8.15 2.98
C VAL A 114 -1.88 9.31 2.43
N GLU A 115 -0.62 9.46 2.89
CA GLU A 115 0.33 10.48 2.42
C GLU A 115 0.50 10.41 0.90
N ASN A 116 0.73 9.21 0.35
CA ASN A 116 0.87 9.02 -1.09
C ASN A 116 -0.43 9.37 -1.84
N LYS A 117 -1.61 9.05 -1.29
CA LYS A 117 -2.89 9.44 -1.90
C LYS A 117 -3.09 10.95 -1.90
N LEU A 118 -2.71 11.64 -0.84
CA LEU A 118 -2.77 13.11 -0.76
C LEU A 118 -1.86 13.77 -1.80
N LYS A 119 -0.66 13.22 -2.02
CA LYS A 119 0.30 13.75 -3.02
C LYS A 119 -0.13 13.57 -4.48
N PHE A 120 -1.19 12.85 -4.77
CA PHE A 120 -1.80 12.87 -6.12
C PHE A 120 -2.53 14.18 -6.44
N TYR A 121 -2.86 14.98 -5.42
CA TYR A 121 -3.44 16.30 -5.65
C TYR A 121 -2.31 17.29 -6.01
N PRO A 122 -2.39 17.99 -7.15
CA PRO A 122 -1.29 18.82 -7.65
C PRO A 122 -0.91 19.98 -6.72
N ASN A 123 -1.82 20.37 -5.83
CA ASN A 123 -1.58 21.44 -4.86
C ASN A 123 -0.85 20.98 -3.60
N ILE A 124 -0.62 19.68 -3.43
CA ILE A 124 0.06 19.09 -2.27
C ILE A 124 1.45 18.62 -2.68
N LEU A 125 2.48 19.26 -2.15
CA LEU A 125 3.87 18.87 -2.35
C LEU A 125 4.24 17.69 -1.46
N GLU A 126 3.92 17.80 -0.15
CA GLU A 126 4.18 16.78 0.86
C GLU A 126 3.05 16.72 1.88
N ALA A 127 2.86 15.53 2.44
CA ALA A 127 1.93 15.30 3.54
C ALA A 127 2.59 14.38 4.60
N VAL A 128 2.34 14.66 5.87
CA VAL A 128 2.73 13.82 7.00
C VAL A 128 1.47 13.53 7.81
N VAL A 129 1.13 12.25 7.96
CA VAL A 129 -0.15 11.82 8.52
C VAL A 129 0.04 11.16 9.87
N PHE A 130 -0.81 11.51 10.82
CA PHE A 130 -0.83 11.02 12.21
C PHE A 130 -2.19 10.41 12.54
N GLY A 131 -2.20 9.29 13.25
CA GLY A 131 -3.45 8.63 13.60
C GLY A 131 -3.28 7.37 14.46
N ALA A 132 -2.06 6.85 14.60
CA ALA A 132 -1.79 5.65 15.38
C ALA A 132 -2.31 5.78 16.82
N GLY A 133 -3.20 4.87 17.24
CA GLY A 133 -3.85 4.86 18.54
C GLY A 133 -4.82 6.02 18.79
N LYS A 134 -5.18 6.79 17.78
CA LYS A 134 -6.11 7.94 17.89
C LYS A 134 -7.49 7.61 17.32
N ASP A 135 -8.48 8.41 17.70
CA ASP A 135 -9.86 8.32 17.22
C ASP A 135 -10.06 8.98 15.84
N ARG A 136 -9.06 9.73 15.38
CA ARG A 136 -9.07 10.41 14.09
C ARG A 136 -7.68 10.50 13.48
N CYS A 137 -7.65 10.59 12.16
CA CYS A 137 -6.46 10.87 11.38
C CYS A 137 -6.33 12.40 11.18
N THR A 138 -5.11 12.91 11.28
CA THR A 138 -4.76 14.31 11.02
C THR A 138 -3.54 14.36 10.12
N ALA A 139 -3.38 15.43 9.35
CA ALA A 139 -2.23 15.61 8.47
C ALA A 139 -1.63 17.02 8.58
N PHE A 140 -0.31 17.11 8.51
CA PHE A 140 0.37 18.32 8.08
C PHE A 140 0.53 18.27 6.57
N ILE A 141 0.11 19.36 5.90
CA ILE A 141 0.19 19.51 4.45
C ILE A 141 1.20 20.59 4.12
N ASN A 142 2.14 20.27 3.25
CA ASN A 142 3.01 21.24 2.60
C ASN A 142 2.49 21.46 1.17
N ILE A 143 2.07 22.68 0.88
CA ILE A 143 1.51 23.02 -0.44
C ILE A 143 2.62 23.12 -1.50
N ASP A 144 2.28 22.76 -2.74
CA ASP A 144 3.10 23.12 -3.90
C ASP A 144 2.90 24.61 -4.21
N LEU A 145 3.94 25.41 -3.91
CA LEU A 145 3.88 26.87 -4.05
C LEU A 145 3.56 27.30 -5.48
N THR A 146 4.08 26.59 -6.47
CA THR A 146 3.85 26.92 -7.89
C THR A 146 2.42 26.60 -8.27
N ALA A 147 1.92 25.43 -7.92
CA ALA A 147 0.57 25.01 -8.29
C ALA A 147 -0.50 25.87 -7.58
N VAL A 148 -0.33 26.11 -6.26
CA VAL A 148 -1.28 26.93 -5.49
C VAL A 148 -1.17 28.41 -5.87
N GLY A 149 0.03 28.93 -6.14
CA GLY A 149 0.21 30.29 -6.66
C GLY A 149 -0.50 30.50 -7.99
N ASN A 150 -0.32 29.61 -8.95
CA ASN A 150 -1.04 29.65 -10.22
C ASN A 150 -2.57 29.54 -10.05
N TRP A 151 -3.02 28.76 -9.06
CA TRP A 151 -4.45 28.68 -8.73
C TRP A 151 -4.97 29.99 -8.15
N ALA A 152 -4.24 30.60 -7.21
CA ALA A 152 -4.57 31.88 -6.60
C ALA A 152 -4.67 33.00 -7.66
N GLU A 153 -3.70 33.08 -8.57
CA GLU A 153 -3.71 34.05 -9.69
C GLU A 153 -4.94 33.89 -10.58
N ARG A 154 -5.31 32.67 -10.97
CA ARG A 154 -6.50 32.38 -11.77
C ARG A 154 -7.82 32.75 -11.07
N ASN A 155 -7.82 32.74 -9.73
CA ASN A 155 -8.98 33.11 -8.94
C ASN A 155 -8.93 34.54 -8.39
N ASN A 156 -7.96 35.37 -8.84
CA ASN A 156 -7.74 36.75 -8.41
C ASN A 156 -7.54 36.88 -6.89
N ILE A 157 -6.87 35.91 -6.27
CA ILE A 157 -6.50 35.90 -4.86
C ILE A 157 -5.08 36.45 -4.75
N ALA A 158 -4.95 37.63 -4.14
CA ALA A 158 -3.64 38.23 -3.89
C ALA A 158 -3.00 37.59 -2.63
N TYR A 159 -1.70 37.33 -2.70
CA TYR A 159 -0.90 36.85 -1.58
C TYR A 159 0.50 37.46 -1.65
N ALA A 160 1.11 37.71 -0.50
CA ALA A 160 2.46 38.25 -0.41
C ALA A 160 3.50 37.25 0.12
N SER A 161 3.05 36.13 0.69
CA SER A 161 3.92 35.15 1.32
C SER A 161 3.37 33.72 1.21
N TYR A 162 4.26 32.74 1.46
CA TYR A 162 3.85 31.34 1.58
C TYR A 162 2.82 31.15 2.72
N GLN A 163 2.99 31.84 3.84
CA GLN A 163 2.09 31.73 4.98
C GLN A 163 0.67 32.20 4.65
N GLU A 164 0.54 33.27 3.89
CA GLU A 164 -0.78 33.76 3.42
C GLU A 164 -1.43 32.78 2.42
N LEU A 165 -0.61 32.17 1.57
CA LEU A 165 -1.08 31.23 0.58
C LEU A 165 -1.48 29.87 1.19
N ALA A 166 -0.88 29.48 2.31
CA ALA A 166 -1.10 28.20 2.99
C ALA A 166 -2.17 28.25 4.09
N GLY A 167 -2.64 29.43 4.49
CA GLY A 167 -3.69 29.68 5.49
C GLY A 167 -5.02 29.86 4.82
#